data_4a8f91a6be7d8a96e47e4c656ed970aa
#
_entry.id   4a8f91a6be7d8a96e47e4c656ed970aa
#
_cell.length_a   1.000
_cell.length_b   1.000
_cell.length_c   1.000
_cell.angle_alpha   90.00
_cell.angle_beta   90.00
_cell.angle_gamma   90.00
#
_symmetry.space_group_name_H-M   'P 1'
#
loop_
_entity.id
_entity.type
_entity.pdbx_description
1 polymer ?
#
loop_
_entity_poly.entity_id
_entity_poly.type
_entity_poly.pdbx_seq_one_letter_code
_entity_poly.pdbx_strand_id
1 'polypeptide(L)'
;MLKDSEIGNIAAIGPVGDPPASKYERLIARAKQVPAATTVVVHPCEETALRGPIQAAEAGIIKPILVGPAAKIAAVAREHRLDIDRFEIVDVPHSDAAAAKAVELIQQSKGELLMKGSLHTDELMREVTSSKTGPVSYTHLTLPTIYSV
;
A
#
# COMPACT_ATOMS: atom_id res chain seq x y z
N MET A 1 -32.19 37.47 -11.65
CA MET A 1 -32.47 36.19 -12.28
C MET A 1 -31.27 35.57 -12.81
N LEU A 2 -30.68 36.13 -13.76
CA LEU A 2 -29.46 35.61 -14.30
C LEU A 2 -28.39 35.45 -13.23
N LYS A 3 -28.44 36.36 -12.28
CA LYS A 3 -27.47 36.36 -11.20
C LYS A 3 -27.54 35.10 -10.36
N ASP A 4 -28.73 34.59 -10.19
CA ASP A 4 -28.91 33.42 -9.36
C ASP A 4 -28.31 32.18 -10.00
N SER A 5 -28.43 32.05 -11.30
CA SER A 5 -27.80 30.92 -11.98
C SER A 5 -26.30 31.11 -12.06
N GLU A 6 -25.83 32.34 -12.17
CA GLU A 6 -24.39 32.58 -12.15
C GLU A 6 -23.81 32.28 -10.79
N ILE A 7 -24.52 32.64 -9.74
CA ILE A 7 -24.11 32.34 -8.38
C ILE A 7 -24.07 30.85 -8.17
N GLY A 8 -25.05 30.17 -8.70
CA GLY A 8 -25.08 28.71 -8.63
C GLY A 8 -23.88 28.07 -9.29
N ASN A 9 -23.51 28.59 -10.44
CA ASN A 9 -22.34 28.11 -11.13
C ASN A 9 -21.06 28.38 -10.36
N ILE A 10 -20.95 29.56 -9.80
CA ILE A 10 -19.80 29.89 -9.00
C ILE A 10 -19.69 29.01 -7.79
N ALA A 11 -20.79 28.73 -7.15
CA ALA A 11 -20.80 27.85 -6.01
C ALA A 11 -20.42 26.43 -6.40
N ALA A 12 -20.78 26.02 -7.61
CA ALA A 12 -20.44 24.69 -8.08
C ALA A 12 -19.01 24.59 -8.56
N ILE A 13 -18.42 25.73 -8.86
CA ILE A 13 -17.08 25.72 -9.38
C ILE A 13 -16.08 25.27 -8.40
N GLY A 14 -16.38 25.15 -7.29
CA GLY A 14 -15.39 24.65 -6.45
C GLY A 14 -15.52 25.24 -5.13
N PRO A 15 -15.65 24.42 -4.24
CA PRO A 15 -15.65 24.80 -2.90
C PRO A 15 -14.31 25.41 -2.66
N VAL A 16 -14.29 26.65 -2.82
CA VAL A 16 -13.10 27.43 -2.52
C VAL A 16 -12.83 27.25 -1.05
N GLY A 17 -11.66 26.88 -0.73
CA GLY A 17 -11.34 26.63 0.65
C GLY A 17 -11.78 25.27 1.13
N ASP A 18 -11.78 24.32 0.24
CA ASP A 18 -12.00 22.94 0.64
C ASP A 18 -11.14 22.59 1.83
N PRO A 19 -11.68 21.89 2.80
CA PRO A 19 -10.90 21.49 3.95
C PRO A 19 -9.76 20.57 3.51
N PRO A 20 -8.70 20.45 4.31
CA PRO A 20 -7.56 19.60 3.96
C PRO A 20 -7.97 18.20 3.58
N ALA A 21 -9.06 17.69 4.13
CA ALA A 21 -9.59 16.38 3.78
C ALA A 21 -9.92 16.27 2.30
N SER A 22 -10.31 17.35 1.67
CA SER A 22 -10.66 17.31 0.26
C SER A 22 -9.45 17.10 -0.65
N LYS A 23 -8.27 17.54 -0.24
CA LYS A 23 -7.04 17.26 -0.99
C LYS A 23 -6.76 15.77 -0.99
N TYR A 24 -6.91 15.15 0.15
CA TYR A 24 -6.72 13.71 0.30
C TYR A 24 -7.77 12.96 -0.54
N GLU A 25 -9.02 13.38 -0.44
CA GLU A 25 -10.10 12.76 -1.21
C GLU A 25 -9.88 12.88 -2.71
N ARG A 26 -9.38 14.01 -3.18
CA ARG A 26 -9.05 14.20 -4.59
C ARG A 26 -7.90 13.29 -5.04
N LEU A 27 -6.90 13.10 -4.19
CA LEU A 27 -5.81 12.18 -4.47
C LEU A 27 -6.31 10.76 -4.59
N ILE A 28 -7.16 10.34 -3.68
CA ILE A 28 -7.77 9.01 -3.70
C ILE A 28 -8.62 8.83 -4.95
N ALA A 29 -9.45 9.82 -5.26
CA ALA A 29 -10.29 9.76 -6.46
C ALA A 29 -9.45 9.65 -7.73
N ARG A 30 -8.34 10.36 -7.78
CA ARG A 30 -7.44 10.30 -8.92
C ARG A 30 -6.71 8.96 -9.01
N ALA A 31 -6.31 8.43 -7.87
CA ALA A 31 -5.67 7.12 -7.81
C ALA A 31 -6.62 6.01 -8.29
N LYS A 32 -7.91 6.16 -8.06
CA LYS A 32 -8.90 5.19 -8.52
C LYS A 32 -9.12 5.20 -10.02
N GLN A 33 -8.65 6.21 -10.72
CA GLN A 33 -8.79 6.30 -12.17
C GLN A 33 -7.76 5.43 -12.90
N VAL A 34 -6.73 4.97 -12.19
CA VAL A 34 -5.74 4.08 -12.75
C VAL A 34 -5.94 2.68 -12.20
N PRO A 35 -5.46 1.64 -12.92
CA PRO A 35 -5.57 0.28 -12.41
C PRO A 35 -4.87 0.14 -11.07
N ALA A 36 -5.44 -0.67 -10.19
CA ALA A 36 -4.85 -0.93 -8.88
C ALA A 36 -3.49 -1.61 -9.05
N ALA A 37 -2.47 -1.08 -8.39
CA ALA A 37 -1.12 -1.62 -8.46
C ALA A 37 -1.01 -2.87 -7.58
N THR A 38 -0.42 -3.93 -8.12
CA THR A 38 -0.15 -5.12 -7.32
C THR A 38 0.98 -4.81 -6.35
N THR A 39 0.67 -4.84 -5.07
CA THR A 39 1.59 -4.41 -4.02
C THR A 39 1.94 -5.58 -3.11
N VAL A 40 3.22 -5.88 -3.02
CA VAL A 40 3.70 -6.92 -2.12
C VAL A 40 3.90 -6.32 -0.73
N VAL A 41 3.13 -6.80 0.25
CA VAL A 41 3.18 -6.32 1.62
C VAL A 41 4.04 -7.27 2.43
N VAL A 42 5.15 -6.77 2.95
CA VAL A 42 6.17 -7.60 3.58
C VAL A 42 5.94 -7.71 5.07
N HIS A 43 5.63 -8.90 5.53
CA HIS A 43 5.48 -9.24 6.96
C HIS A 43 4.47 -8.36 7.70
N PRO A 44 3.19 -8.33 7.28
CA PRO A 44 2.18 -7.51 7.95
C PRO A 44 1.62 -8.24 9.18
N CYS A 45 2.44 -8.39 10.21
CA CYS A 45 2.09 -9.15 11.41
C CYS A 45 1.71 -8.28 12.59
N GLU A 46 1.33 -7.04 12.36
CA GLU A 46 0.80 -6.14 13.37
C GLU A 46 -0.45 -5.45 12.83
N GLU A 47 -1.28 -4.95 13.73
CA GLU A 47 -2.54 -4.33 13.35
C GLU A 47 -2.39 -3.24 12.30
N THR A 48 -1.53 -2.26 12.55
CA THR A 48 -1.35 -1.13 11.65
C THR A 48 -0.77 -1.57 10.31
N ALA A 49 0.16 -2.53 10.33
CA ALA A 49 0.81 -3.04 9.14
C ALA A 49 -0.15 -3.84 8.25
N LEU A 50 -1.19 -4.42 8.84
CA LEU A 50 -2.20 -5.17 8.11
C LEU A 50 -3.38 -4.29 7.70
N ARG A 51 -3.78 -3.38 8.57
CA ARG A 51 -4.93 -2.49 8.32
C ARG A 51 -4.69 -1.53 7.15
N GLY A 52 -3.47 -0.98 7.04
CA GLY A 52 -3.12 -0.07 5.95
C GLY A 52 -3.37 -0.64 4.57
N PRO A 53 -2.78 -1.80 4.24
CA PRO A 53 -3.01 -2.45 2.95
C PRO A 53 -4.47 -2.80 2.68
N ILE A 54 -5.20 -3.22 3.71
CA ILE A 54 -6.62 -3.54 3.59
C ILE A 54 -7.41 -2.28 3.19
N GLN A 55 -7.17 -1.18 3.89
CA GLN A 55 -7.83 0.09 3.57
C GLN A 55 -7.50 0.58 2.17
N ALA A 56 -6.25 0.46 1.75
CA ALA A 56 -5.84 0.84 0.40
C ALA A 56 -6.50 -0.06 -0.65
N ALA A 57 -6.66 -1.35 -0.36
CA ALA A 57 -7.35 -2.28 -1.24
C ALA A 57 -8.85 -1.95 -1.35
N GLU A 58 -9.47 -1.61 -0.23
CA GLU A 58 -10.88 -1.21 -0.21
C GLU A 58 -11.11 0.08 -0.99
N ALA A 59 -10.14 0.98 -0.97
CA ALA A 59 -10.17 2.19 -1.76
C ALA A 59 -9.90 1.94 -3.24
N GLY A 60 -9.51 0.73 -3.62
CA GLY A 60 -9.24 0.38 -5.01
C GLY A 60 -7.88 0.86 -5.52
N ILE A 61 -6.98 1.21 -4.62
CA ILE A 61 -5.68 1.76 -4.99
C ILE A 61 -4.66 0.67 -5.23
N ILE A 62 -4.70 -0.41 -4.46
CA ILE A 62 -3.75 -1.51 -4.57
C ILE A 62 -4.44 -2.87 -4.59
N LYS A 63 -3.70 -3.86 -5.09
CA LYS A 63 -4.06 -5.27 -4.95
C LYS A 63 -2.97 -5.89 -4.10
N PRO A 64 -3.20 -6.09 -2.80
CA PRO A 64 -2.13 -6.56 -1.92
C PRO A 64 -1.88 -8.06 -2.04
N ILE A 65 -0.60 -8.43 -1.98
CA ILE A 65 -0.16 -9.80 -1.78
C ILE A 65 0.54 -9.77 -0.43
N LEU A 66 0.02 -10.52 0.52
CA LEU A 66 0.57 -10.53 1.88
C LEU A 66 1.65 -11.61 1.98
N VAL A 67 2.85 -11.23 2.34
CA VAL A 67 3.97 -12.17 2.46
C VAL A 67 4.44 -12.23 3.90
N GLY A 68 4.27 -13.35 4.55
CA GLY A 68 4.64 -13.51 5.95
C GLY A 68 4.08 -14.80 6.53
N PRO A 69 4.28 -15.02 7.84
CA PRO A 69 3.71 -16.21 8.49
C PRO A 69 2.18 -16.16 8.46
N ALA A 70 1.58 -17.01 7.66
CA ALA A 70 0.13 -17.01 7.45
C ALA A 70 -0.65 -17.12 8.76
N ALA A 71 -0.17 -17.94 9.68
CA ALA A 71 -0.82 -18.11 10.98
C ALA A 71 -0.84 -16.82 11.80
N LYS A 72 0.26 -16.07 11.79
CA LYS A 72 0.34 -14.78 12.48
C LYS A 72 -0.55 -13.74 11.83
N ILE A 73 -0.52 -13.68 10.52
CA ILE A 73 -1.36 -12.75 9.76
C ILE A 73 -2.83 -13.04 10.04
N ALA A 74 -3.22 -14.31 10.02
CA ALA A 74 -4.59 -14.71 10.31
C ALA A 74 -4.99 -14.40 11.75
N ALA A 75 -4.07 -14.57 12.71
CA ALA A 75 -4.34 -14.26 14.10
C ALA A 75 -4.58 -12.76 14.31
N VAL A 76 -3.74 -11.92 13.71
CA VAL A 76 -3.89 -10.45 13.78
C VAL A 76 -5.20 -10.03 13.12
N ALA A 77 -5.51 -10.61 11.97
CA ALA A 77 -6.76 -10.29 11.27
C ALA A 77 -7.98 -10.66 12.12
N ARG A 78 -7.94 -11.80 12.76
CA ARG A 78 -9.04 -12.25 13.61
C ARG A 78 -9.17 -11.39 14.86
N GLU A 79 -8.06 -11.06 15.49
CA GLU A 79 -8.05 -10.25 16.70
C GLU A 79 -8.62 -8.86 16.44
N HIS A 80 -8.30 -8.26 15.32
CA HIS A 80 -8.72 -6.90 14.97
C HIS A 80 -9.88 -6.86 13.98
N ARG A 81 -10.51 -8.00 13.72
CA ARG A 81 -11.67 -8.12 12.83
C ARG A 81 -11.42 -7.57 11.43
N LEU A 82 -10.25 -7.91 10.88
CA LEU A 82 -9.86 -7.50 9.55
C LEU A 82 -10.14 -8.64 8.57
N ASP A 83 -10.73 -8.31 7.42
CA ASP A 83 -11.05 -9.31 6.41
C ASP A 83 -9.88 -9.43 5.43
N ILE A 84 -9.23 -10.57 5.43
CA ILE A 84 -8.11 -10.85 4.54
C ILE A 84 -8.41 -12.02 3.60
N ASP A 85 -9.62 -12.55 3.62
CA ASP A 85 -9.95 -13.76 2.87
C ASP A 85 -9.80 -13.59 1.36
N ARG A 86 -9.97 -12.39 0.89
CA ARG A 86 -9.87 -12.08 -0.55
C ARG A 86 -8.45 -11.77 -1.02
N PHE A 87 -7.48 -11.76 -0.11
CA PHE A 87 -6.10 -11.42 -0.46
C PHE A 87 -5.25 -12.67 -0.56
N GLU A 88 -4.30 -12.65 -1.50
CA GLU A 88 -3.34 -13.73 -1.62
C GLU A 88 -2.34 -13.64 -0.47
N ILE A 89 -2.08 -14.77 0.18
CA ILE A 89 -1.11 -14.86 1.26
C ILE A 89 -0.02 -15.84 0.85
N VAL A 90 1.21 -15.36 0.87
CA VAL A 90 2.38 -16.20 0.61
C VAL A 90 3.00 -16.52 1.96
N ASP A 91 2.84 -17.77 2.40
CA ASP A 91 3.28 -18.19 3.71
C ASP A 91 4.80 -18.41 3.77
N VAL A 92 5.45 -17.69 4.66
CA VAL A 92 6.88 -17.82 4.92
C VAL A 92 7.10 -17.74 6.44
N PRO A 93 8.16 -18.38 6.97
CA PRO A 93 8.27 -18.58 8.42
C PRO A 93 8.62 -17.32 9.25
N HIS A 94 9.32 -16.36 8.68
CA HIS A 94 9.78 -15.20 9.46
C HIS A 94 10.03 -13.98 8.57
N SER A 95 10.43 -12.86 9.17
CA SER A 95 10.57 -11.58 8.49
C SER A 95 11.65 -11.59 7.39
N ASP A 96 12.79 -12.21 7.64
CA ASP A 96 13.85 -12.30 6.63
C ASP A 96 13.38 -13.06 5.40
N ALA A 97 12.69 -14.18 5.61
CA ALA A 97 12.11 -14.96 4.53
C ALA A 97 11.03 -14.16 3.79
N ALA A 98 10.27 -13.36 4.52
CA ALA A 98 9.25 -12.50 3.90
C ALA A 98 9.91 -11.44 3.01
N ALA A 99 10.98 -10.81 3.48
CA ALA A 99 11.71 -9.83 2.68
C ALA A 99 12.29 -10.46 1.41
N ALA A 100 12.94 -11.60 1.55
CA ALA A 100 13.52 -12.30 0.39
C ALA A 100 12.45 -12.73 -0.62
N LYS A 101 11.34 -13.26 -0.13
CA LYS A 101 10.24 -13.70 -1.00
C LYS A 101 9.57 -12.52 -1.69
N ALA A 102 9.41 -11.40 -0.99
CA ALA A 102 8.84 -10.21 -1.56
C ALA A 102 9.69 -9.67 -2.72
N VAL A 103 11.00 -9.63 -2.52
CA VAL A 103 11.93 -9.21 -3.57
C VAL A 103 11.86 -10.16 -4.77
N GLU A 104 11.79 -11.46 -4.50
CA GLU A 104 11.63 -12.46 -5.56
C GLU A 104 10.36 -12.21 -6.38
N LEU A 105 9.24 -11.92 -5.73
CA LEU A 105 7.98 -11.63 -6.41
C LEU A 105 8.09 -10.38 -7.30
N ILE A 106 8.78 -9.37 -6.83
CA ILE A 106 9.01 -8.16 -7.63
C ILE A 106 9.88 -8.48 -8.85
N GLN A 107 10.94 -9.27 -8.66
CA GLN A 107 11.80 -9.67 -9.78
C GLN A 107 11.05 -10.50 -10.83
N GLN A 108 10.10 -11.30 -10.38
CA GLN A 108 9.27 -12.10 -11.28
C GLN A 108 8.12 -11.31 -11.90
N SER A 109 8.09 -10.01 -11.67
CA SER A 109 7.02 -9.12 -12.14
C SER A 109 5.62 -9.50 -11.64
N LYS A 110 5.57 -10.17 -10.51
CA LYS A 110 4.30 -10.52 -9.86
C LYS A 110 3.80 -9.42 -8.96
N GLY A 111 4.62 -8.42 -8.67
CA GLY A 111 4.27 -7.24 -7.92
C GLY A 111 4.94 -6.02 -8.50
N GLU A 112 4.27 -4.89 -8.41
CA GLU A 112 4.79 -3.62 -8.93
C GLU A 112 5.34 -2.73 -7.84
N LEU A 113 4.80 -2.85 -6.63
CA LEU A 113 5.20 -2.06 -5.49
C LEU A 113 5.52 -2.95 -4.30
N LEU A 114 6.38 -2.43 -3.44
CA LEU A 114 6.77 -3.12 -2.24
C LEU A 114 6.35 -2.27 -1.04
N MET A 115 5.58 -2.83 -0.14
CA MET A 115 5.10 -2.13 1.06
C MET A 115 5.67 -2.80 2.30
N LYS A 116 6.35 -2.01 3.12
CA LYS A 116 6.93 -2.53 4.34
C LYS A 116 5.86 -2.76 5.41
N GLY A 117 5.85 -3.92 6.00
CA GLY A 117 5.01 -4.24 7.14
C GLY A 117 5.76 -4.11 8.47
N SER A 118 5.60 -5.10 9.36
CA SER A 118 6.18 -5.05 10.70
C SER A 118 7.54 -5.73 10.74
N LEU A 119 8.48 -5.25 9.99
CA LEU A 119 9.87 -5.70 10.05
C LEU A 119 10.77 -4.45 10.04
N HIS A 120 12.03 -4.63 10.39
CA HIS A 120 12.96 -3.51 10.39
C HIS A 120 13.29 -3.10 8.95
N THR A 121 13.42 -1.81 8.74
CA THR A 121 13.70 -1.27 7.42
C THR A 121 15.01 -1.81 6.84
N ASP A 122 16.02 -1.98 7.66
CA ASP A 122 17.31 -2.50 7.22
C ASP A 122 17.24 -3.95 6.76
N GLU A 123 16.36 -4.76 7.36
CA GLU A 123 16.14 -6.13 6.90
C GLU A 123 15.61 -6.11 5.46
N LEU A 124 14.61 -5.28 5.21
CA LEU A 124 14.03 -5.16 3.88
C LEU A 124 15.04 -4.56 2.89
N MET A 125 15.73 -3.51 3.30
CA MET A 125 16.70 -2.84 2.44
C MET A 125 17.86 -3.73 2.06
N ARG A 126 18.28 -4.61 2.95
CA ARG A 126 19.34 -5.58 2.65
C ARG A 126 18.95 -6.45 1.46
N GLU A 127 17.72 -6.91 1.41
CA GLU A 127 17.24 -7.73 0.30
C GLU A 127 17.03 -6.91 -0.96
N VAL A 128 16.48 -5.70 -0.84
CA VAL A 128 16.21 -4.83 -1.98
C VAL A 128 17.51 -4.40 -2.68
N THR A 129 18.55 -4.13 -1.90
CA THR A 129 19.82 -3.64 -2.45
C THR A 129 20.81 -4.75 -2.74
N SER A 130 20.47 -6.01 -2.47
CA SER A 130 21.37 -7.12 -2.73
C SER A 130 21.67 -7.23 -4.22
N SER A 131 22.92 -7.37 -4.56
CA SER A 131 23.33 -7.54 -5.95
C SER A 131 22.85 -8.86 -6.54
N LYS A 132 22.55 -9.84 -5.68
CA LYS A 132 22.10 -11.15 -6.14
C LYS A 132 20.58 -11.24 -6.24
N THR A 133 19.89 -10.59 -5.31
CA THR A 133 18.44 -10.73 -5.19
C THR A 133 17.67 -9.42 -5.35
N GLY A 134 18.35 -8.28 -5.34
CA GLY A 134 17.70 -6.98 -5.45
C GLY A 134 16.97 -6.80 -6.76
N PRO A 135 15.76 -6.22 -6.71
CA PRO A 135 14.92 -6.06 -7.90
C PRO A 135 15.40 -4.96 -8.84
N VAL A 136 16.16 -4.02 -8.32
CA VAL A 136 16.60 -2.87 -9.10
C VAL A 136 18.00 -2.48 -8.70
N SER A 137 18.68 -1.79 -9.58
CA SER A 137 19.93 -1.19 -9.21
C SER A 137 19.66 -0.04 -8.25
N TYR A 138 20.57 0.22 -7.39
CA TYR A 138 20.38 1.24 -6.36
C TYR A 138 20.09 2.64 -6.94
N THR A 139 20.41 2.87 -8.19
CA THR A 139 20.15 4.14 -8.85
C THR A 139 18.65 4.39 -9.06
N HIS A 140 17.85 3.34 -9.01
CA HIS A 140 16.40 3.47 -9.19
C HIS A 140 15.62 3.28 -7.90
N LEU A 141 16.34 3.17 -6.79
CA LEU A 141 15.67 2.94 -5.54
C LEU A 141 15.11 4.23 -5.00
N THR A 142 13.82 4.39 -5.07
CA THR A 142 13.18 5.49 -4.39
C THR A 142 12.32 4.91 -3.32
N LEU A 143 12.65 5.18 -2.13
CA LEU A 143 11.79 4.85 -1.03
C LEU A 143 10.77 5.95 -0.95
N PRO A 144 9.58 5.63 -0.98
CA PRO A 144 8.56 6.60 -0.75
C PRO A 144 8.59 6.89 0.66
N THR A 145 9.11 7.88 0.91
CA THR A 145 9.21 8.34 2.15
C THR A 145 8.05 8.95 2.60
N ILE A 146 7.08 8.44 2.54
CA ILE A 146 6.04 8.98 2.98
C ILE A 146 5.91 8.75 4.29
N TYR A 147 6.47 9.21 5.00
CA TYR A 147 6.22 9.14 6.21
C TYR A 147 5.20 9.87 6.52
N SER A 148 4.54 9.67 6.65
CA SER A 148 3.87 10.12 7.39
C SER A 148 4.00 11.09 8.13
N VAL A 149 4.42 11.24 8.35
CA VAL A 149 4.42 12.04 9.15
C VAL A 149 3.45 12.52 9.56
#